data_ca5e42a51f7393c8af4c27242189f571
#
_entry.id   ca5e42a51f7393c8af4c27242189f571
#
_cell.length_a   1.000
_cell.length_b   1.000
_cell.length_c   1.000
_cell.angle_alpha   90.00
_cell.angle_beta   90.00
_cell.angle_gamma   90.00
#
_symmetry.space_group_name_H-M   'P 1'
#
loop_
_entity.id
_entity.type
_entity.pdbx_description
1 polymer ?
#
loop_
_entity_poly.entity_id
_entity_poly.type
_entity_poly.pdbx_seq_one_letter_code
_entity_poly.pdbx_strand_id
1 'polypeptide(L)' 'MHHCDNCYKEIDSYDYYKNNGLCDYCYYGINENREDNDNE' A
#
# COMPACT_ATOMS: atom_id res chain seq x y z
N MET A 1 -11.38 -5.26 11.44
CA MET A 1 -10.56 -5.18 10.29
C MET A 1 -10.71 -3.90 9.57
N HIS A 2 -9.67 -3.47 8.90
CA HIS A 2 -9.69 -2.21 8.19
C HIS A 2 -9.44 -2.44 6.72
N HIS A 3 -9.66 -1.40 5.95
CA HIS A 3 -9.42 -1.47 4.51
C HIS A 3 -8.61 -0.25 4.10
N CYS A 4 -7.79 -0.44 3.10
CA CYS A 4 -7.00 0.66 2.56
C CYS A 4 -7.92 1.76 2.04
N ASP A 5 -7.59 3.00 2.36
CA ASP A 5 -8.40 4.12 1.92
C ASP A 5 -8.27 4.38 0.43
N ASN A 6 -7.27 3.80 -0.20
CA ASN A 6 -7.03 4.03 -1.61
C ASN A 6 -7.53 2.90 -2.49
N CYS A 7 -7.11 1.68 -2.20
CA CYS A 7 -7.50 0.54 -3.03
C CYS A 7 -8.51 -0.36 -2.35
N TYR A 8 -8.82 -0.10 -1.10
CA TYR A 8 -9.82 -0.85 -0.35
C TYR A 8 -9.42 -2.29 -0.10
N LYS A 9 -8.14 -2.56 -0.13
CA LYS A 9 -7.67 -3.88 0.21
C LYS A 9 -7.79 -4.10 1.71
N GLU A 10 -8.13 -5.30 2.12
CA GLU A 10 -8.27 -5.61 3.53
C GLU A 10 -6.90 -5.61 4.19
N ILE A 11 -6.76 -4.89 5.28
CA ILE A 11 -5.50 -4.79 6.01
C ILE A 11 -5.77 -4.86 7.50
N ASP A 12 -4.71 -5.08 8.26
CA ASP A 12 -4.80 -5.13 9.70
C ASP A 12 -4.90 -3.74 10.30
N SER A 13 -5.38 -3.70 11.53
CA SER A 13 -5.40 -2.42 12.24
C SER A 13 -4.00 -1.83 12.32
N TYR A 14 -3.02 -2.68 12.52
CA TYR A 14 -1.64 -2.23 12.62
C TYR A 14 -1.21 -1.49 11.36
N ASP A 15 -1.49 -2.11 10.22
CA ASP A 15 -1.14 -1.48 8.95
C ASP A 15 -1.93 -0.20 8.74
N TYR A 16 -3.19 -0.23 9.12
CA TYR A 16 -4.03 0.95 8.96
C TYR A 16 -3.47 2.13 9.72
N TYR A 17 -3.11 1.92 10.97
CA TYR A 17 -2.59 3.00 11.78
C TYR A 17 -1.16 3.36 11.40
N LYS A 18 -0.38 2.37 11.01
CA LYS A 18 1.00 2.62 10.66
C LYS A 18 1.12 3.41 9.36
N ASN A 19 0.22 3.15 8.42
CA ASN A 19 0.29 3.74 7.10
C ASN A 19 -0.77 4.80 6.88
N ASN A 20 -1.36 5.33 7.95
CA ASN A 20 -2.34 6.38 7.81
C ASN A 20 -3.55 5.95 6.99
N GLY A 21 -3.97 4.72 7.16
CA GLY A 21 -5.13 4.20 6.47
C GLY A 21 -4.84 3.60 5.13
N LEU A 22 -3.59 3.37 4.81
CA LEU A 22 -3.22 2.79 3.53
C LEU A 22 -2.55 1.45 3.73
N CYS A 23 -2.65 0.60 2.73
CA CYS A 23 -1.90 -0.64 2.75
C CYS A 23 -0.46 -0.35 2.36
N ASP A 24 0.39 -1.34 2.55
CA ASP A 24 1.81 -1.16 2.23
C ASP A 24 1.99 -0.73 0.79
N TYR A 25 1.24 -1.33 -0.11
CA TYR A 25 1.35 -1.00 -1.52
C TYR A 25 1.10 0.48 -1.77
N CYS A 26 -0.01 0.97 -1.23
CA CYS A 26 -0.37 2.37 -1.47
C CYS A 26 0.52 3.31 -0.69
N TYR A 27 0.88 2.92 0.51
CA TYR A 27 1.68 3.79 1.36
C TYR A 27 3.07 4.00 0.77
N TYR A 28 3.70 2.93 0.32
CA TYR A 28 5.03 3.03 -0.23
C TYR A 28 5.02 3.38 -1.70
N GLY A 29 3.84 3.38 -2.32
CA GLY A 29 3.77 3.67 -3.74
C GLY A 29 4.27 2.55 -4.60
N ILE A 30 4.17 1.32 -4.13
CA ILE A 30 4.64 0.19 -4.90
C ILE A 30 3.68 -0.05 -6.04
N ASN A 31 4.22 -0.10 -7.26
CA ASN A 31 3.40 -0.34 -8.41
C ASN A 31 3.93 -1.52 -9.14
N GLU A 32 3.15 -2.52 -9.32
CA GLU A 32 3.70 -3.67 -9.95
C GLU A 32 3.94 -3.43 -11.40
N ASN A 33 3.42 -2.43 -11.97
CA ASN A 33 3.77 -2.22 -13.34
C ASN A 33 4.91 -1.26 -13.53
N ARG A 34 5.68 -0.96 -12.54
CA ARG A 34 6.81 -0.20 -12.70
C ARG A 34 7.93 -0.98 -12.97
N GLU A 35 8.35 -1.26 -13.67
CA GLU A 35 9.34 -1.96 -13.92
C GLU A 35 10.48 -1.45 -14.25
N ASP A 36 10.76 -1.11 -14.23
CA ASP A 36 11.75 -0.75 -14.49
C ASP A 36 12.56 -0.34 -14.25
N ASN A 37 12.69 -0.38 -14.01
CA ASN A 37 13.49 -0.09 -13.74
C ASN A 37 14.40 0.14 -13.53
N ASP A 38 14.59 -0.12 -13.55
CA ASP A 38 15.44 -0.06 -13.32
C ASP A 38 16.31 0.27 -13.22
N ASN A 39 16.47 0.22 -13.37
CA ASN A 39 17.33 0.39 -13.28
C ASN A 39 18.07 0.75 -13.28
N GLU A 40 18.10 0.71 -13.48
CA GLU A 40 18.83 0.87 -13.38
C GLU A 40 19.24 1.15 -13.23
#